data_da2376b0c64b64a0acaf52e896d90a9d
#
_entry.id   da2376b0c64b64a0acaf52e896d90a9d
#
_cell.length_a   1.000
_cell.length_b   1.000
_cell.length_c   1.000
_cell.angle_alpha   90.00
_cell.angle_beta   90.00
_cell.angle_gamma   90.00
#
_symmetry.space_group_name_H-M   'P 1'
#
loop_
_entity.id
_entity.type
_entity.pdbx_description
1 polymer ?
#
loop_
_entity_poly.entity_id
_entity_poly.type
_entity_poly.pdbx_seq_one_letter_code
_entity_poly.pdbx_strand_id
1 'polypeptide(L)'
;MKKKLITTQLALALSLAMVLFAGNTKSTGKAAIMNAESNEQPVINENAPPDDMMSLPFNVLVIRHTVADFDVWKPFFDADSTNRNAAGLHLLGLSRGIENQNEVEIPFMIDDVQKAKAFTTNPVLKDVMQKGGVNSAPSILFIKVLRMSEEMKNPGDYAEVTLKVKDFDSWIKIFDGEGAEMRVKDGLQDGVLARGIDDPHLVYLVFKITDLEQAKAAIVDPARKKLMQKSGVMGEPEIYYGRDQQ
;
A
#
# COMPACT_ATOMS: atom_id res chain seq x y z
N MET A 1 -28.17 56.34 7.97
CA MET A 1 -28.26 55.98 6.54
C MET A 1 -28.17 54.45 6.42
N LYS A 2 -29.29 53.80 6.00
CA LYS A 2 -29.45 52.34 5.86
C LYS A 2 -28.84 51.89 4.54
N LYS A 3 -27.96 50.87 4.54
CA LYS A 3 -27.59 50.14 3.31
C LYS A 3 -28.05 48.70 3.42
N LYS A 4 -28.81 48.30 2.40
CA LYS A 4 -29.50 46.99 2.23
C LYS A 4 -28.54 45.84 1.97
N LEU A 5 -28.81 44.73 2.62
CA LEU A 5 -28.35 43.39 2.20
C LEU A 5 -29.06 43.01 0.90
N ILE A 6 -28.31 42.47 -0.04
CA ILE A 6 -28.82 41.73 -1.21
C ILE A 6 -28.42 40.28 -1.07
N THR A 7 -29.39 39.46 -0.77
CA THR A 7 -29.32 37.98 -0.78
C THR A 7 -29.62 37.48 -2.18
N THR A 8 -28.69 36.84 -2.85
CA THR A 8 -28.93 36.13 -4.12
C THR A 8 -29.07 34.63 -3.83
N GLN A 9 -30.30 34.17 -3.93
CA GLN A 9 -30.61 32.74 -3.94
C GLN A 9 -30.41 32.18 -5.35
N LEU A 10 -29.58 31.15 -5.49
CA LEU A 10 -29.46 30.38 -6.72
C LEU A 10 -30.33 29.10 -6.59
N ALA A 11 -31.41 29.05 -7.32
CA ALA A 11 -32.31 27.90 -7.38
C ALA A 11 -31.75 26.87 -8.36
N LEU A 12 -31.54 25.66 -7.88
CA LEU A 12 -31.18 24.49 -8.71
C LEU A 12 -32.45 23.79 -9.15
N ALA A 13 -32.77 23.81 -10.45
CA ALA A 13 -33.90 23.15 -11.04
C ALA A 13 -33.56 21.65 -11.31
N LEU A 14 -34.29 20.76 -10.65
CA LEU A 14 -34.27 19.30 -10.92
C LEU A 14 -35.29 19.02 -12.04
N SER A 15 -34.86 18.59 -13.22
CA SER A 15 -35.74 18.10 -14.28
C SER A 15 -35.85 16.57 -14.22
N LEU A 16 -36.98 16.10 -13.76
CA LEU A 16 -37.42 14.69 -13.75
C LEU A 16 -38.06 14.35 -15.09
N ALA A 17 -37.41 13.54 -15.93
CA ALA A 17 -38.02 12.98 -17.15
C ALA A 17 -38.64 11.61 -16.85
N MET A 18 -39.96 11.56 -16.72
CA MET A 18 -40.76 10.34 -16.73
C MET A 18 -40.99 9.89 -18.19
N VAL A 19 -40.54 8.71 -18.55
CA VAL A 19 -41.00 8.03 -19.77
C VAL A 19 -41.91 6.89 -19.36
N LEU A 20 -43.21 7.07 -19.63
CA LEU A 20 -44.23 6.03 -19.57
C LEU A 20 -44.22 5.27 -20.90
N PHE A 21 -43.98 3.96 -20.87
CA PHE A 21 -44.34 3.07 -21.96
C PHE A 21 -45.30 2.03 -21.46
N ALA A 22 -46.56 2.16 -21.88
CA ALA A 22 -47.58 1.14 -21.74
C ALA A 22 -47.59 0.25 -23.00
N GLY A 23 -47.42 -1.03 -22.83
CA GLY A 23 -47.53 -2.02 -23.89
C GLY A 23 -47.86 -3.39 -23.33
N ASN A 24 -49.13 -3.73 -23.42
CA ASN A 24 -49.71 -5.01 -22.98
C ASN A 24 -49.61 -6.06 -24.08
N THR A 25 -48.94 -7.20 -23.84
CA THR A 25 -49.23 -8.45 -24.55
C THR A 25 -48.97 -9.66 -23.66
N LYS A 26 -50.01 -10.44 -23.45
CA LYS A 26 -49.97 -11.77 -22.82
C LYS A 26 -49.23 -12.74 -23.75
N SER A 27 -48.25 -13.47 -23.22
CA SER A 27 -47.88 -14.78 -23.76
C SER A 27 -47.38 -15.69 -22.64
N THR A 28 -47.99 -16.85 -22.56
CA THR A 28 -47.68 -17.98 -21.70
C THR A 28 -46.42 -18.68 -22.18
N GLY A 29 -45.48 -18.96 -21.28
CA GLY A 29 -44.38 -19.88 -21.59
C GLY A 29 -43.25 -19.93 -20.61
N LYS A 30 -43.19 -21.02 -19.85
CA LYS A 30 -42.04 -21.68 -19.24
C LYS A 30 -40.97 -20.82 -18.56
N ALA A 31 -40.89 -20.91 -17.25
CA ALA A 31 -39.78 -20.44 -16.43
C ALA A 31 -38.42 -21.05 -16.88
N ALA A 32 -37.56 -20.26 -17.48
CA ALA A 32 -36.15 -20.53 -17.58
C ALA A 32 -35.49 -19.76 -16.44
N ILE A 33 -34.84 -20.48 -15.52
CA ILE A 33 -33.98 -19.93 -14.49
C ILE A 33 -32.76 -19.39 -15.22
N MET A 34 -32.71 -18.09 -15.46
CA MET A 34 -31.51 -17.42 -15.90
C MET A 34 -30.66 -17.17 -14.65
N ASN A 35 -29.55 -17.90 -14.53
CA ASN A 35 -28.45 -17.55 -13.65
C ASN A 35 -28.01 -16.12 -14.03
N ALA A 36 -28.20 -15.18 -13.13
CA ALA A 36 -27.52 -13.89 -13.20
C ALA A 36 -26.06 -14.16 -12.90
N GLU A 37 -25.25 -14.35 -13.94
CA GLU A 37 -23.81 -14.16 -13.83
C GLU A 37 -23.59 -12.71 -13.46
N SER A 38 -23.10 -12.47 -12.24
CA SER A 38 -22.59 -11.19 -11.80
C SER A 38 -21.41 -10.85 -12.69
N ASN A 39 -21.61 -9.95 -13.62
CA ASN A 39 -20.57 -9.39 -14.48
C ASN A 39 -19.81 -8.35 -13.63
N GLU A 40 -19.10 -8.81 -12.61
CA GLU A 40 -18.09 -7.99 -11.92
C GLU A 40 -16.94 -7.79 -12.88
N GLN A 41 -16.96 -6.66 -13.57
CA GLN A 41 -15.78 -6.21 -14.29
C GLN A 41 -14.68 -5.94 -13.26
N PRO A 42 -13.44 -6.44 -13.48
CA PRO A 42 -12.35 -6.13 -12.59
C PRO A 42 -12.18 -4.61 -12.54
N VAL A 43 -12.14 -4.07 -11.33
CA VAL A 43 -11.83 -2.65 -11.09
C VAL A 43 -10.40 -2.43 -11.58
N ILE A 44 -10.25 -1.87 -12.78
CA ILE A 44 -8.94 -1.51 -13.31
C ILE A 44 -8.46 -0.33 -12.49
N ASN A 45 -7.44 -0.54 -11.69
CA ASN A 45 -6.74 0.56 -11.02
C ASN A 45 -5.92 1.33 -12.07
N GLU A 46 -6.48 2.42 -12.60
CA GLU A 46 -5.82 3.24 -13.64
C GLU A 46 -4.46 3.82 -13.20
N ASN A 47 -4.12 3.74 -11.92
CA ASN A 47 -2.85 4.19 -11.35
C ASN A 47 -1.86 3.03 -11.08
N ALA A 48 -2.24 1.78 -11.37
CA ALA A 48 -1.32 0.66 -11.25
C ALA A 48 -0.25 0.72 -12.36
N PRO A 49 1.00 0.35 -12.06
CA PRO A 49 2.02 0.27 -13.09
C PRO A 49 1.63 -0.78 -14.14
N PRO A 50 1.98 -0.55 -15.43
CA PRO A 50 1.86 -1.57 -16.45
C PRO A 50 2.62 -2.85 -16.07
N ASP A 51 2.08 -4.02 -16.40
CA ASP A 51 2.69 -5.32 -16.03
C ASP A 51 4.13 -5.49 -16.54
N ASP A 52 4.48 -4.87 -17.67
CA ASP A 52 5.81 -4.87 -18.26
C ASP A 52 6.84 -4.04 -17.46
N MET A 53 6.39 -3.08 -16.64
CA MET A 53 7.25 -2.30 -15.76
C MET A 53 7.64 -3.05 -14.48
N MET A 54 6.90 -4.08 -14.08
CA MET A 54 7.18 -4.87 -12.87
C MET A 54 8.25 -5.96 -13.06
N SER A 55 9.07 -5.87 -14.12
CA SER A 55 10.19 -6.79 -14.28
C SER A 55 11.28 -6.52 -13.23
N LEU A 56 11.66 -7.55 -12.47
CA LEU A 56 12.70 -7.44 -11.44
C LEU A 56 14.11 -7.24 -12.04
N PRO A 57 14.95 -6.44 -11.42
CA PRO A 57 14.71 -5.61 -10.23
C PRO A 57 14.10 -4.24 -10.59
N PHE A 58 13.21 -3.71 -9.73
CA PHE A 58 12.64 -2.36 -9.90
C PHE A 58 12.78 -1.54 -8.60
N ASN A 59 12.64 -0.21 -8.73
CA ASN A 59 12.80 0.70 -7.60
C ASN A 59 11.43 1.07 -6.99
N VAL A 60 11.40 1.18 -5.67
CA VAL A 60 10.19 1.53 -4.90
C VAL A 60 10.52 2.62 -3.89
N LEU A 61 9.60 3.58 -3.78
CA LEU A 61 9.48 4.52 -2.67
C LEU A 61 8.40 4.01 -1.72
N VAL A 62 8.75 3.75 -0.48
CA VAL A 62 7.79 3.44 0.59
C VAL A 62 7.64 4.68 1.47
N ILE A 63 6.40 5.16 1.65
CA ILE A 63 6.07 6.25 2.55
C ILE A 63 5.15 5.71 3.63
N ARG A 64 5.51 5.89 4.91
CA ARG A 64 4.68 5.55 6.06
C ARG A 64 4.52 6.75 6.98
N HIS A 65 3.30 7.04 7.40
CA HIS A 65 2.98 8.11 8.34
C HIS A 65 1.65 7.85 9.04
N THR A 66 1.38 8.62 10.10
CA THR A 66 0.05 8.61 10.73
C THR A 66 -0.78 9.80 10.27
N VAL A 67 -2.08 9.57 10.22
CA VAL A 67 -3.10 10.58 9.90
C VAL A 67 -4.05 10.75 11.09
N ALA A 68 -4.69 11.90 11.19
CA ALA A 68 -5.66 12.15 12.24
C ALA A 68 -6.92 11.28 12.08
N ASP A 69 -7.36 11.09 10.83
CA ASP A 69 -8.50 10.28 10.44
C ASP A 69 -8.29 9.81 8.99
N PHE A 70 -8.36 8.50 8.75
CA PHE A 70 -8.14 7.90 7.44
C PHE A 70 -9.19 8.33 6.41
N ASP A 71 -10.45 8.37 6.79
CA ASP A 71 -11.56 8.67 5.86
C ASP A 71 -11.55 10.15 5.45
N VAL A 72 -11.03 11.03 6.31
CA VAL A 72 -10.77 12.44 5.99
C VAL A 72 -9.55 12.60 5.10
N TRP A 73 -8.48 11.85 5.36
CA TRP A 73 -7.21 11.92 4.63
C TRP A 73 -7.31 11.34 3.21
N LYS A 74 -8.00 10.21 3.05
CA LYS A 74 -8.03 9.45 1.79
C LYS A 74 -8.45 10.27 0.57
N PRO A 75 -9.49 11.13 0.62
CA PRO A 75 -9.84 12.01 -0.51
C PRO A 75 -8.72 12.99 -0.90
N PHE A 76 -7.95 13.52 0.05
CA PHE A 76 -6.78 14.37 -0.27
C PHE A 76 -5.68 13.58 -0.96
N PHE A 77 -5.43 12.37 -0.49
CA PHE A 77 -4.49 11.46 -1.14
C PHE A 77 -4.91 11.14 -2.57
N ASP A 78 -6.17 10.81 -2.81
CA ASP A 78 -6.67 10.48 -4.15
C ASP A 78 -6.59 11.67 -5.11
N ALA A 79 -6.96 12.86 -4.64
CA ALA A 79 -6.91 14.09 -5.42
C ALA A 79 -5.48 14.47 -5.90
N ASP A 80 -4.44 14.04 -5.18
CA ASP A 80 -3.04 14.30 -5.55
C ASP A 80 -2.46 13.29 -6.56
N SER A 81 -3.24 12.35 -7.06
CA SER A 81 -2.79 11.29 -7.99
C SER A 81 -2.09 11.82 -9.24
N THR A 82 -2.61 12.90 -9.82
CA THR A 82 -2.00 13.55 -11.00
C THR A 82 -0.59 14.06 -10.73
N ASN A 83 -0.34 14.66 -9.55
CA ASN A 83 0.99 15.15 -9.19
C ASN A 83 1.97 13.99 -8.96
N ARG A 84 1.51 12.91 -8.33
CA ARG A 84 2.32 11.70 -8.13
C ARG A 84 2.71 11.07 -9.46
N ASN A 85 1.74 10.89 -10.38
CA ASN A 85 1.99 10.34 -11.71
C ASN A 85 2.97 11.21 -12.52
N ALA A 86 2.83 12.55 -12.46
CA ALA A 86 3.76 13.48 -13.10
C ALA A 86 5.18 13.39 -12.54
N ALA A 87 5.32 13.00 -11.28
CA ALA A 87 6.61 12.72 -10.65
C ALA A 87 7.16 11.30 -10.94
N GLY A 88 6.43 10.49 -11.72
CA GLY A 88 6.80 9.10 -12.03
C GLY A 88 6.61 8.15 -10.85
N LEU A 89 5.59 8.39 -10.02
CA LEU A 89 5.22 7.55 -8.88
C LEU A 89 3.96 6.76 -9.21
N HIS A 90 4.09 5.44 -9.36
CA HIS A 90 2.99 4.52 -9.67
C HIS A 90 2.58 3.77 -8.41
N LEU A 91 1.34 3.91 -7.99
CA LEU A 91 0.82 3.32 -6.77
C LEU A 91 0.82 1.78 -6.86
N LEU A 92 1.54 1.12 -5.95
CA LEU A 92 1.55 -0.35 -5.83
C LEU A 92 0.48 -0.85 -4.86
N GLY A 93 0.14 -0.05 -3.86
CA GLY A 93 -0.85 -0.42 -2.85
C GLY A 93 -1.04 0.68 -1.80
N LEU A 94 -1.98 0.46 -0.94
CA LEU A 94 -2.25 1.29 0.24
C LEU A 94 -2.62 0.36 1.38
N SER A 95 -1.98 0.50 2.51
CA SER A 95 -2.31 -0.28 3.69
C SER A 95 -2.51 0.57 4.93
N ARG A 96 -3.15 -0.03 5.91
CA ARG A 96 -3.32 0.53 7.25
C ARG A 96 -2.68 -0.37 8.28
N GLY A 97 -2.12 0.21 9.34
CA GLY A 97 -1.59 -0.55 10.46
C GLY A 97 -2.68 -1.42 11.11
N ILE A 98 -2.36 -2.68 11.41
CA ILE A 98 -3.30 -3.59 12.09
C ILE A 98 -3.61 -3.07 13.50
N GLU A 99 -2.61 -2.54 14.21
CA GLU A 99 -2.75 -2.02 15.56
C GLU A 99 -3.23 -0.56 15.59
N ASN A 100 -2.78 0.24 14.62
CA ASN A 100 -3.18 1.63 14.47
C ASN A 100 -3.77 1.85 13.07
N GLN A 101 -5.08 1.85 12.97
CA GLN A 101 -5.82 2.03 11.70
C GLN A 101 -5.58 3.40 11.03
N ASN A 102 -4.98 4.36 11.74
CA ASN A 102 -4.59 5.66 11.21
C ASN A 102 -3.10 5.75 10.84
N GLU A 103 -2.35 4.69 10.97
CA GLU A 103 -1.03 4.56 10.37
C GLU A 103 -1.19 4.00 8.96
N VAL A 104 -0.71 4.74 7.96
CA VAL A 104 -0.82 4.37 6.55
C VAL A 104 0.55 4.14 5.95
N GLU A 105 0.63 3.13 5.09
CA GLU A 105 1.82 2.83 4.30
C GLU A 105 1.47 2.77 2.83
N ILE A 106 2.30 3.40 2.01
CA ILE A 106 2.04 3.64 0.60
C ILE A 106 3.31 3.33 -0.19
N PRO A 107 3.42 2.13 -0.79
CA PRO A 107 4.48 1.81 -1.73
C PRO A 107 4.16 2.36 -3.13
N PHE A 108 5.16 3.01 -3.75
CA PHE A 108 5.11 3.45 -5.13
C PHE A 108 6.27 2.84 -5.91
N MET A 109 6.00 2.21 -7.05
CA MET A 109 7.05 2.01 -8.03
C MET A 109 7.46 3.36 -8.60
N ILE A 110 8.76 3.56 -8.83
CA ILE A 110 9.31 4.85 -9.27
C ILE A 110 10.10 4.70 -10.56
N ASP A 111 9.85 5.60 -11.51
CA ASP A 111 10.56 5.65 -12.79
C ASP A 111 11.99 6.17 -12.62
N ASP A 112 12.15 7.19 -11.77
CA ASP A 112 13.41 7.88 -11.53
C ASP A 112 13.58 8.24 -10.05
N VAL A 113 14.64 7.73 -9.44
CA VAL A 113 14.95 7.93 -8.03
C VAL A 113 15.15 9.41 -7.68
N GLN A 114 15.78 10.21 -8.58
CA GLN A 114 16.05 11.61 -8.29
C GLN A 114 14.79 12.46 -8.35
N LYS A 115 13.90 12.18 -9.32
CA LYS A 115 12.58 12.83 -9.39
C LYS A 115 11.74 12.49 -8.16
N ALA A 116 11.72 11.22 -7.74
CA ALA A 116 11.00 10.79 -6.55
C ALA A 116 11.56 11.46 -5.28
N LYS A 117 12.88 11.60 -5.13
CA LYS A 117 13.50 12.34 -4.03
C LYS A 117 13.12 13.82 -4.06
N ALA A 118 13.11 14.46 -5.23
CA ALA A 118 12.67 15.84 -5.37
C ALA A 118 11.20 16.01 -4.99
N PHE A 119 10.34 15.05 -5.35
CA PHE A 119 8.92 15.05 -4.95
C PHE A 119 8.77 14.98 -3.44
N THR A 120 9.45 14.06 -2.75
CA THR A 120 9.33 13.88 -1.29
C THR A 120 9.85 15.06 -0.47
N THR A 121 10.72 15.90 -1.05
CA THR A 121 11.25 17.12 -0.42
C THR A 121 10.54 18.40 -0.83
N ASN A 122 9.51 18.32 -1.69
CA ASN A 122 8.76 19.47 -2.17
C ASN A 122 7.95 20.12 -1.04
N PRO A 123 8.13 21.44 -0.76
CA PRO A 123 7.36 22.13 0.28
C PRO A 123 5.84 22.08 0.06
N VAL A 124 5.39 22.07 -1.20
CA VAL A 124 3.96 21.98 -1.55
C VAL A 124 3.37 20.65 -1.09
N LEU A 125 4.12 19.53 -1.20
CA LEU A 125 3.68 18.23 -0.70
C LEU A 125 3.45 18.29 0.82
N LYS A 126 4.35 18.94 1.56
CA LYS A 126 4.20 19.10 3.02
C LYS A 126 2.90 19.83 3.38
N ASP A 127 2.56 20.88 2.66
CA ASP A 127 1.33 21.64 2.88
C ASP A 127 0.08 20.80 2.56
N VAL A 128 0.11 20.01 1.49
CA VAL A 128 -0.97 19.07 1.12
C VAL A 128 -1.16 18.01 2.20
N MET A 129 -0.06 17.40 2.66
CA MET A 129 -0.09 16.40 3.73
C MET A 129 -0.68 16.98 5.03
N GLN A 130 -0.28 18.18 5.43
CA GLN A 130 -0.83 18.85 6.62
C GLN A 130 -2.33 19.12 6.48
N LYS A 131 -2.79 19.61 5.33
CA LYS A 131 -4.21 19.84 5.04
C LYS A 131 -5.03 18.55 5.04
N GLY A 132 -4.43 17.44 4.58
CA GLY A 132 -5.01 16.10 4.65
C GLY A 132 -5.00 15.49 6.04
N GLY A 133 -4.42 16.15 7.06
CA GLY A 133 -4.42 15.67 8.44
C GLY A 133 -3.28 14.71 8.79
N VAL A 134 -2.19 14.68 8.00
CA VAL A 134 -0.96 13.97 8.40
C VAL A 134 -0.40 14.61 9.66
N ASN A 135 -0.21 13.81 10.71
CA ASN A 135 0.13 14.28 12.06
C ASN A 135 1.44 13.71 12.61
N SER A 136 2.20 12.95 11.80
CA SER A 136 3.57 12.53 12.11
C SER A 136 4.55 12.94 11.02
N ALA A 137 5.84 12.94 11.34
CA ALA A 137 6.87 12.98 10.31
C ALA A 137 6.82 11.67 9.50
N PRO A 138 6.79 11.71 8.16
CA PRO A 138 6.77 10.50 7.35
C PRO A 138 8.11 9.76 7.43
N SER A 139 8.05 8.44 7.55
CA SER A 139 9.17 7.54 7.20
C SER A 139 9.21 7.41 5.68
N ILE A 140 10.40 7.57 5.09
CA ILE A 140 10.61 7.54 3.64
C ILE A 140 11.76 6.60 3.35
N LEU A 141 11.48 5.51 2.61
CA LEU A 141 12.48 4.54 2.20
C LEU A 141 12.55 4.45 0.68
N PHE A 142 13.76 4.50 0.14
CA PHE A 142 14.03 4.21 -1.27
C PHE A 142 14.70 2.84 -1.34
N ILE A 143 14.04 1.88 -1.95
CA ILE A 143 14.49 0.48 -2.00
C ILE A 143 14.48 -0.04 -3.44
N LYS A 144 15.34 -1.03 -3.69
CA LYS A 144 15.34 -1.82 -4.92
C LYS A 144 14.82 -3.20 -4.63
N VAL A 145 13.69 -3.56 -5.21
CA VAL A 145 13.07 -4.88 -5.10
C VAL A 145 13.87 -5.87 -5.93
N LEU A 146 14.31 -6.95 -5.28
CA LEU A 146 15.10 -8.02 -5.88
C LEU A 146 14.29 -9.29 -6.10
N ARG A 147 13.30 -9.54 -5.22
CA ARG A 147 12.40 -10.69 -5.29
C ARG A 147 11.00 -10.26 -4.85
N MET A 148 9.99 -10.77 -5.51
CA MET A 148 8.58 -10.60 -5.15
C MET A 148 7.82 -11.88 -5.48
N SER A 149 7.02 -12.37 -4.56
CA SER A 149 6.14 -13.53 -4.79
C SER A 149 4.79 -13.10 -5.35
N GLU A 150 4.09 -14.01 -6.02
CA GLU A 150 2.76 -13.76 -6.58
C GLU A 150 1.72 -13.43 -5.50
N GLU A 151 1.89 -13.98 -4.28
CA GLU A 151 1.01 -13.72 -3.13
C GLU A 151 0.96 -12.26 -2.73
N MET A 152 1.97 -11.45 -3.12
CA MET A 152 2.01 -10.02 -2.83
C MET A 152 1.14 -9.18 -3.77
N LYS A 153 0.50 -9.77 -4.77
CA LYS A 153 -0.54 -9.08 -5.57
C LYS A 153 -1.80 -8.81 -4.73
N ASN A 154 -2.09 -9.67 -3.74
CA ASN A 154 -3.18 -9.51 -2.78
C ASN A 154 -2.72 -10.01 -1.41
N PRO A 155 -1.90 -9.25 -0.71
CA PRO A 155 -1.24 -9.75 0.50
C PRO A 155 -2.20 -9.97 1.67
N GLY A 156 -3.29 -9.22 1.77
CA GLY A 156 -4.14 -9.19 2.97
C GLY A 156 -3.35 -8.61 4.15
N ASP A 157 -3.20 -9.39 5.23
CA ASP A 157 -2.36 -9.03 6.37
C ASP A 157 -0.89 -9.38 6.07
N TYR A 158 0.02 -8.45 6.39
CA TYR A 158 1.44 -8.66 6.17
C TYR A 158 2.30 -8.05 7.28
N ALA A 159 3.52 -8.57 7.40
CA ALA A 159 4.58 -8.01 8.24
C ALA A 159 5.68 -7.43 7.34
N GLU A 160 5.97 -6.15 7.52
CA GLU A 160 7.16 -5.51 7.00
C GLU A 160 8.26 -5.56 8.03
N VAL A 161 9.46 -5.90 7.62
CA VAL A 161 10.65 -5.92 8.47
C VAL A 161 11.77 -5.15 7.79
N THR A 162 12.15 -4.02 8.40
CA THR A 162 13.32 -3.25 7.99
C THR A 162 14.47 -3.53 8.95
N LEU A 163 15.60 -3.95 8.42
CA LEU A 163 16.78 -4.26 9.22
C LEU A 163 18.08 -3.87 8.50
N LYS A 164 19.17 -3.83 9.25
CA LYS A 164 20.51 -3.62 8.68
C LYS A 164 21.35 -4.86 8.86
N VAL A 165 22.16 -5.19 7.85
CA VAL A 165 23.06 -6.34 7.85
C VAL A 165 24.50 -5.88 7.62
N LYS A 166 25.46 -6.58 8.20
CA LYS A 166 26.89 -6.31 7.99
C LYS A 166 27.30 -6.54 6.55
N ASP A 167 26.85 -7.65 5.99
CA ASP A 167 27.14 -8.10 4.63
C ASP A 167 25.91 -8.82 4.06
N PHE A 168 25.38 -8.32 2.95
CA PHE A 168 24.17 -8.86 2.34
C PHE A 168 24.38 -10.26 1.77
N ASP A 169 25.52 -10.54 1.13
CA ASP A 169 25.77 -11.82 0.45
C ASP A 169 25.98 -12.97 1.43
N SER A 170 26.47 -12.66 2.62
CA SER A 170 26.54 -13.63 3.72
C SER A 170 25.20 -13.83 4.41
N TRP A 171 24.46 -12.73 4.64
CA TRP A 171 23.15 -12.75 5.27
C TRP A 171 22.12 -13.52 4.47
N ILE A 172 22.05 -13.30 3.14
CA ILE A 172 21.03 -13.92 2.28
C ILE A 172 21.14 -15.45 2.26
N LYS A 173 22.35 -16.00 2.40
CA LYS A 173 22.54 -17.46 2.46
C LYS A 173 21.88 -18.09 3.70
N ILE A 174 21.95 -17.40 4.84
CA ILE A 174 21.29 -17.84 6.07
C ILE A 174 19.78 -17.60 5.98
N PHE A 175 19.38 -16.46 5.41
CA PHE A 175 17.97 -16.13 5.18
C PHE A 175 17.27 -17.18 4.30
N ASP A 176 17.87 -17.55 3.17
CA ASP A 176 17.33 -18.55 2.23
C ASP A 176 17.45 -19.99 2.76
N GLY A 177 18.44 -20.28 3.61
CA GLY A 177 18.69 -21.58 4.20
C GLY A 177 17.90 -21.81 5.49
N GLU A 178 18.59 -21.72 6.62
CA GLU A 178 18.03 -22.00 7.96
C GLU A 178 16.76 -21.18 8.29
N GLY A 179 16.63 -19.98 7.71
CA GLY A 179 15.52 -19.06 7.97
C GLY A 179 14.20 -19.45 7.30
N ALA A 180 14.23 -20.09 6.13
CA ALA A 180 13.02 -20.31 5.31
C ALA A 180 11.97 -21.20 6.00
N GLU A 181 12.39 -22.39 6.47
CA GLU A 181 11.49 -23.31 7.19
C GLU A 181 10.97 -22.72 8.49
N MET A 182 11.79 -21.88 9.13
CA MET A 182 11.43 -21.25 10.38
C MET A 182 10.32 -20.21 10.15
N ARG A 183 10.40 -19.40 9.11
CA ARG A 183 9.37 -18.39 8.79
C ARG A 183 8.01 -19.03 8.55
N VAL A 184 7.95 -20.16 7.84
CA VAL A 184 6.69 -20.91 7.64
C VAL A 184 6.09 -21.34 8.98
N LYS A 185 6.91 -21.86 9.91
CA LYS A 185 6.45 -22.21 11.27
C LYS A 185 5.99 -21.02 12.08
N ASP A 186 6.51 -19.84 11.76
CA ASP A 186 6.15 -18.58 12.42
C ASP A 186 4.90 -17.92 11.82
N GLY A 187 4.19 -18.60 10.93
CA GLY A 187 3.01 -18.04 10.27
C GLY A 187 3.33 -16.95 9.25
N LEU A 188 4.53 -16.99 8.66
CA LEU A 188 5.02 -16.03 7.67
C LEU A 188 5.32 -16.74 6.35
N GLN A 189 4.91 -16.12 5.25
CA GLN A 189 5.22 -16.54 3.89
C GLN A 189 6.03 -15.44 3.20
N ASP A 190 7.15 -15.82 2.57
CA ASP A 190 8.02 -14.86 1.89
C ASP A 190 7.27 -14.12 0.78
N GLY A 191 7.32 -12.79 0.83
CA GLY A 191 6.66 -11.90 -0.12
C GLY A 191 7.65 -11.05 -0.91
N VAL A 192 8.25 -10.05 -0.27
CA VAL A 192 9.20 -9.12 -0.92
C VAL A 192 10.55 -9.19 -0.23
N LEU A 193 11.62 -9.20 -1.03
CA LEU A 193 12.98 -8.94 -0.60
C LEU A 193 13.51 -7.74 -1.39
N ALA A 194 13.95 -6.71 -0.68
CA ALA A 194 14.55 -5.52 -1.28
C ALA A 194 15.77 -5.04 -0.49
N ARG A 195 16.55 -4.14 -1.12
CA ARG A 195 17.69 -3.46 -0.49
C ARG A 195 17.52 -1.95 -0.55
N GLY A 196 18.08 -1.26 0.42
CA GLY A 196 18.17 0.20 0.37
C GLY A 196 18.96 0.68 -0.86
N ILE A 197 18.45 1.73 -1.54
CA ILE A 197 19.15 2.36 -2.66
C ILE A 197 20.33 3.19 -2.14
N ASP A 198 20.12 3.94 -1.06
CA ASP A 198 21.11 4.84 -0.49
C ASP A 198 21.99 4.17 0.58
N ASP A 199 21.47 3.13 1.24
CA ASP A 199 22.18 2.36 2.26
C ASP A 199 22.25 0.88 1.84
N PRO A 200 23.40 0.39 1.37
CA PRO A 200 23.53 -1.00 0.92
C PRO A 200 23.43 -2.03 2.05
N HIS A 201 23.52 -1.58 3.32
CA HIS A 201 23.31 -2.43 4.49
C HIS A 201 21.84 -2.62 4.84
N LEU A 202 20.96 -1.73 4.37
CA LEU A 202 19.52 -1.82 4.64
C LEU A 202 18.90 -2.94 3.81
N VAL A 203 18.15 -3.81 4.49
CA VAL A 203 17.32 -4.86 3.92
C VAL A 203 15.86 -4.57 4.30
N TYR A 204 14.99 -4.69 3.32
CA TYR A 204 13.56 -4.52 3.47
C TYR A 204 12.87 -5.82 3.05
N LEU A 205 12.02 -6.34 3.92
CA LEU A 205 11.32 -7.60 3.76
C LEU A 205 9.83 -7.38 3.95
N VAL A 206 9.01 -8.04 3.14
CA VAL A 206 7.57 -8.16 3.39
C VAL A 206 7.21 -9.64 3.41
N PHE A 207 6.47 -10.03 4.43
CA PHE A 207 5.94 -11.37 4.59
C PHE A 207 4.42 -11.31 4.63
N LYS A 208 3.74 -12.13 3.84
CA LYS A 208 2.32 -12.40 4.04
C LYS A 208 2.13 -13.12 5.37
N ILE A 209 1.19 -12.65 6.17
CA ILE A 209 0.84 -13.27 7.45
C ILE A 209 -0.19 -14.36 7.20
N THR A 210 0.13 -15.58 7.62
CA THR A 210 -0.81 -16.72 7.64
C THR A 210 -1.34 -16.97 9.05
N ASP A 211 -0.59 -16.55 10.08
CA ASP A 211 -0.99 -16.57 11.48
C ASP A 211 -0.33 -15.39 12.23
N LEU A 212 -1.13 -14.40 12.60
CA LEU A 212 -0.65 -13.17 13.22
C LEU A 212 -0.07 -13.39 14.62
N GLU A 213 -0.69 -14.28 15.41
CA GLU A 213 -0.23 -14.53 16.78
C GLU A 213 1.12 -15.28 16.77
N GLN A 214 1.28 -16.26 15.87
CA GLN A 214 2.57 -16.92 15.66
C GLN A 214 3.64 -15.95 15.17
N ALA A 215 3.30 -15.08 14.18
CA ALA A 215 4.23 -14.08 13.66
C ALA A 215 4.71 -13.12 14.76
N LYS A 216 3.81 -12.62 15.61
CA LYS A 216 4.16 -11.77 16.76
C LYS A 216 5.01 -12.49 17.80
N ALA A 217 4.68 -13.74 18.11
CA ALA A 217 5.45 -14.55 19.07
C ALA A 217 6.87 -14.83 18.58
N ALA A 218 7.05 -15.05 17.26
CA ALA A 218 8.36 -15.33 16.68
C ALA A 218 9.36 -14.18 16.82
N ILE A 219 8.90 -12.93 16.82
CA ILE A 219 9.76 -11.75 16.92
C ILE A 219 10.47 -11.68 18.27
N VAL A 220 9.80 -12.08 19.32
CA VAL A 220 10.34 -12.06 20.67
C VAL A 220 11.06 -13.36 21.06
N ASP A 221 11.03 -14.36 20.17
CA ASP A 221 11.68 -15.66 20.40
C ASP A 221 13.21 -15.52 20.49
N PRO A 222 13.87 -15.91 21.59
CA PRO A 222 15.31 -15.87 21.75
C PRO A 222 16.08 -16.63 20.66
N ALA A 223 15.54 -17.72 20.12
CA ALA A 223 16.18 -18.48 19.05
C ALA A 223 16.22 -17.66 17.74
N ARG A 224 15.15 -16.90 17.45
CA ARG A 224 15.12 -15.97 16.30
C ARG A 224 16.14 -14.86 16.44
N LYS A 225 16.19 -14.25 17.62
CA LYS A 225 17.17 -13.20 17.91
C LYS A 225 18.60 -13.71 17.73
N LYS A 226 18.90 -14.93 18.20
CA LYS A 226 20.21 -15.57 18.06
C LYS A 226 20.53 -15.84 16.58
N LEU A 227 19.54 -16.29 15.77
CA LEU A 227 19.73 -16.54 14.34
C LEU A 227 20.01 -15.21 13.60
N MET A 228 19.27 -14.14 13.90
CA MET A 228 19.51 -12.82 13.33
C MET A 228 20.91 -12.31 13.65
N GLN A 229 21.37 -12.45 14.90
CA GLN A 229 22.75 -12.10 15.29
C GLN A 229 23.78 -12.93 14.53
N LYS A 230 23.57 -14.24 14.40
CA LYS A 230 24.45 -15.16 13.64
C LYS A 230 24.52 -14.75 12.16
N SER A 231 23.42 -14.31 11.58
CA SER A 231 23.36 -13.88 10.19
C SER A 231 23.96 -12.49 9.93
N GLY A 232 24.40 -11.79 10.97
CA GLY A 232 25.02 -10.47 10.85
C GLY A 232 24.04 -9.30 10.86
N VAL A 233 22.81 -9.48 11.32
CA VAL A 233 21.86 -8.39 11.57
C VAL A 233 22.42 -7.43 12.62
N MET A 234 22.38 -6.13 12.35
CA MET A 234 22.85 -5.05 13.21
C MET A 234 21.68 -4.33 13.86
N GLY A 235 21.71 -4.23 15.18
CA GLY A 235 20.63 -3.58 15.94
C GLY A 235 19.36 -4.42 16.00
N GLU A 236 18.26 -3.77 16.39
CA GLU A 236 16.94 -4.38 16.42
C GLU A 236 16.21 -4.05 15.10
N PRO A 237 15.52 -5.01 14.48
CA PRO A 237 14.67 -4.75 13.31
C PRO A 237 13.52 -3.79 13.66
N GLU A 238 13.14 -2.95 12.71
CA GLU A 238 11.88 -2.24 12.73
C GLU A 238 10.80 -3.11 12.08
N ILE A 239 9.63 -3.21 12.70
CA ILE A 239 8.55 -4.09 12.25
C ILE A 239 7.25 -3.31 12.18
N TYR A 240 6.57 -3.44 11.06
CA TYR A 240 5.24 -2.90 10.84
C TYR A 240 4.29 -4.03 10.43
N TYR A 241 3.10 -4.04 11.01
CA TYR A 241 2.02 -4.95 10.65
C TYR A 241 0.95 -4.18 9.91
N GLY A 242 0.82 -4.47 8.61
CA GLY A 242 -0.12 -3.81 7.72
C GLY A 242 -1.24 -4.73 7.26
N ARG A 243 -2.36 -4.10 6.92
CA ARG A 243 -3.48 -4.73 6.22
C ARG A 243 -3.75 -3.94 4.94
N ASP A 244 -3.71 -4.64 3.81
CA ASP A 244 -4.02 -4.06 2.51
C ASP A 244 -5.44 -3.50 2.47
N GLN A 245 -5.59 -2.35 1.81
CA GLN A 245 -6.88 -1.69 1.59
C GLN A 245 -7.23 -1.84 0.11
N GLN A 246 -7.91 -2.93 -0.22
CA GLN A 246 -8.42 -3.17 -1.57
C GLN A 246 -9.58 -2.25 -1.93
#